data_03db6aafbc179feac8713c06612184aa
#
_entry.id   03db6aafbc179feac8713c06612184aa
#
_cell.length_a   1.000
_cell.length_b   1.000
_cell.length_c   1.000
_cell.angle_alpha   90.00
_cell.angle_beta   90.00
_cell.angle_gamma   90.00
#
_symmetry.space_group_name_H-M   'P 1'
#
loop_
_entity.id
_entity.type
_entity.pdbx_description
1 polymer ?
#
loop_
_entity_poly.entity_id
_entity_poly.type
_entity_poly.pdbx_seq_one_letter_code
_entity_poly.pdbx_strand_id
1 'polypeptide(L)'
;MSKKNEFSVVILTETQGYVHHAAIKEGIKLITRLGKENNFNVTHTNSSEYLSNKVLKKSDVLIFLCTTLDVLNEKEEERMKNFIQNGKGYVGIHSATDTEYNWGWYGKLVGAYFLDHPKIQPATITTIDRNHISTSHLAKTWEIEDEWYNFKDLNPSINELLNLEEDSYDGGKNGEYHPITWYHEFGGGRSFYTGLGHRGETYHDERFIKLLLGGILYAAGN
;
A
#
# COMPACT_ATOMS: atom_id res chain seq x y z
N MET A 1 -18.74 -12.41 21.06
CA MET A 1 -18.20 -11.56 19.96
C MET A 1 -17.26 -10.54 20.61
N SER A 2 -15.95 -10.68 20.42
CA SER A 2 -14.97 -9.67 20.86
C SER A 2 -15.29 -8.36 20.13
N LYS A 3 -15.45 -7.25 20.87
CA LYS A 3 -15.51 -5.92 20.25
C LYS A 3 -14.18 -5.75 19.53
N LYS A 4 -14.18 -5.68 18.18
CA LYS A 4 -13.00 -5.21 17.42
C LYS A 4 -12.65 -3.84 17.98
N ASN A 5 -11.40 -3.65 18.39
CA ASN A 5 -10.94 -2.36 18.87
C ASN A 5 -11.12 -1.33 17.73
N GLU A 6 -11.72 -0.21 18.06
CA GLU A 6 -11.82 0.93 17.17
C GLU A 6 -10.40 1.47 16.95
N PHE A 7 -9.98 1.64 15.70
CA PHE A 7 -8.69 2.22 15.35
C PHE A 7 -8.86 3.34 14.32
N SER A 8 -7.82 4.10 14.08
CA SER A 8 -7.87 5.29 13.22
C SER A 8 -6.83 5.24 12.12
N VAL A 9 -7.26 5.57 10.91
CA VAL A 9 -6.46 5.57 9.67
C VAL A 9 -6.36 6.99 9.14
N VAL A 10 -5.16 7.38 8.72
CA VAL A 10 -4.93 8.61 7.96
C VAL A 10 -4.48 8.25 6.55
N ILE A 11 -5.15 8.78 5.54
CA ILE A 11 -4.80 8.64 4.13
C ILE A 11 -4.08 9.90 3.68
N LEU A 12 -2.86 9.77 3.17
CA LEU A 12 -2.11 10.81 2.46
C LEU A 12 -2.20 10.56 0.97
N THR A 13 -2.55 11.60 0.18
CA THR A 13 -2.61 11.56 -1.28
C THR A 13 -1.81 12.70 -1.92
N GLU A 14 -0.79 13.19 -1.24
CA GLU A 14 0.09 14.23 -1.79
C GLU A 14 0.92 13.67 -2.93
N THR A 15 1.07 14.46 -3.99
CA THR A 15 1.81 14.09 -5.19
C THR A 15 2.63 15.28 -5.67
N GLN A 16 3.92 15.06 -5.95
CA GLN A 16 4.81 16.06 -6.55
C GLN A 16 5.13 15.69 -8.02
N GLY A 17 4.70 14.51 -8.46
CA GLY A 17 4.83 14.01 -9.83
C GLY A 17 3.48 13.75 -10.49
N TYR A 18 3.33 12.57 -11.10
CA TYR A 18 2.09 12.17 -11.76
C TYR A 18 0.94 12.03 -10.75
N VAL A 19 -0.24 12.52 -11.11
CA VAL A 19 -1.43 12.47 -10.25
C VAL A 19 -2.39 11.39 -10.74
N HIS A 20 -2.58 10.35 -9.98
CA HIS A 20 -3.50 9.23 -10.27
C HIS A 20 -4.95 9.59 -9.91
N HIS A 21 -5.55 10.57 -10.60
CA HIS A 21 -6.86 11.16 -10.23
C HIS A 21 -7.98 10.13 -9.99
N ALA A 22 -8.13 9.14 -10.89
CA ALA A 22 -9.18 8.13 -10.77
C ALA A 22 -8.94 7.21 -9.56
N ALA A 23 -7.71 6.71 -9.42
CA ALA A 23 -7.29 5.84 -8.31
C ALA A 23 -7.46 6.52 -6.94
N ILE A 24 -6.95 7.75 -6.81
CA ILE A 24 -7.07 8.54 -5.57
C ILE A 24 -8.54 8.72 -5.19
N LYS A 25 -9.38 9.14 -6.16
CA LYS A 25 -10.80 9.38 -5.93
C LYS A 25 -11.53 8.12 -5.46
N GLU A 26 -11.36 7.01 -6.17
CA GLU A 26 -12.06 5.76 -5.83
C GLU A 26 -11.45 5.08 -4.60
N GLY A 27 -10.13 5.20 -4.39
CA GLY A 27 -9.45 4.69 -3.19
C GLY A 27 -9.91 5.37 -1.91
N ILE A 28 -10.04 6.70 -1.89
CA ILE A 28 -10.58 7.44 -0.74
C ILE A 28 -12.01 6.98 -0.43
N LYS A 29 -12.86 6.84 -1.46
CA LYS A 29 -14.26 6.36 -1.28
C LYS A 29 -14.28 4.95 -0.69
N LEU A 30 -13.49 4.03 -1.27
CA LEU A 30 -13.42 2.66 -0.80
C LEU A 30 -12.95 2.59 0.65
N ILE A 31 -11.81 3.20 0.99
CA ILE A 31 -11.25 3.13 2.35
C ILE A 31 -12.21 3.76 3.36
N THR A 32 -12.89 4.87 3.00
CA THR A 32 -13.90 5.50 3.86
C THR A 32 -15.11 4.57 4.09
N ARG A 33 -15.56 3.85 3.06
CA ARG A 33 -16.62 2.84 3.18
C ARG A 33 -16.17 1.69 4.07
N LEU A 34 -14.97 1.15 3.83
CA LEU A 34 -14.41 0.07 4.64
C LEU A 34 -14.30 0.45 6.12
N GLY A 35 -13.94 1.72 6.41
CA GLY A 35 -13.91 2.24 7.78
C GLY A 35 -15.27 2.14 8.46
N LYS A 36 -16.33 2.58 7.78
CA LYS A 36 -17.71 2.50 8.30
C LYS A 36 -18.19 1.06 8.52
N GLU A 37 -17.86 0.16 7.57
CA GLU A 37 -18.29 -1.24 7.60
C GLU A 37 -17.51 -2.08 8.62
N ASN A 38 -16.25 -1.68 8.94
CA ASN A 38 -15.33 -2.45 9.79
C ASN A 38 -14.91 -1.74 11.08
N ASN A 39 -15.60 -0.67 11.46
CA ASN A 39 -15.43 0.05 12.72
C ASN A 39 -14.04 0.64 12.91
N PHE A 40 -13.53 1.38 11.89
CA PHE A 40 -12.37 2.24 12.04
C PHE A 40 -12.61 3.65 11.46
N ASN A 41 -11.97 4.64 12.08
CA ASN A 41 -12.09 6.02 11.67
C ASN A 41 -11.13 6.31 10.52
N VAL A 42 -11.58 7.08 9.52
CA VAL A 42 -10.78 7.46 8.37
C VAL A 42 -10.71 8.97 8.26
N THR A 43 -9.49 9.49 8.16
CA THR A 43 -9.19 10.89 7.83
C THR A 43 -8.38 10.92 6.54
N HIS A 44 -8.69 11.85 5.65
CA HIS A 44 -7.95 12.06 4.40
C HIS A 44 -7.31 13.44 4.37
N THR A 45 -6.10 13.50 3.83
CA THR A 45 -5.38 14.75 3.53
C THR A 45 -4.60 14.62 2.22
N ASN A 46 -4.47 15.73 1.50
CA ASN A 46 -3.58 15.86 0.34
C ASN A 46 -2.34 16.72 0.65
N SER A 47 -2.03 16.92 1.92
CA SER A 47 -0.84 17.63 2.38
C SER A 47 -0.22 16.93 3.58
N SER A 48 1.07 16.66 3.49
CA SER A 48 1.91 16.09 4.55
C SER A 48 2.01 17.00 5.79
N GLU A 49 1.83 18.29 5.64
CA GLU A 49 1.77 19.25 6.77
C GLU A 49 0.70 18.87 7.79
N TYR A 50 -0.38 18.20 7.35
CA TYR A 50 -1.42 17.69 8.23
C TYR A 50 -0.92 16.58 9.17
N LEU A 51 0.15 15.87 8.82
CA LEU A 51 0.75 14.77 9.59
C LEU A 51 1.53 15.30 10.82
N SER A 52 0.86 16.14 11.61
CA SER A 52 1.43 16.66 12.86
C SER A 52 1.48 15.56 13.93
N ASN A 53 2.32 15.77 14.95
CA ASN A 53 2.39 14.88 16.12
C ASN A 53 1.02 14.66 16.79
N LYS A 54 0.14 15.68 16.77
CA LYS A 54 -1.21 15.59 17.34
C LYS A 54 -2.10 14.63 16.55
N VAL A 55 -1.99 14.63 15.22
CA VAL A 55 -2.72 13.74 14.33
C VAL A 55 -2.17 12.32 14.43
N LEU A 56 -0.87 12.14 14.24
CA LEU A 56 -0.21 10.84 14.27
C LEU A 56 -0.37 10.12 15.61
N LYS A 57 -0.34 10.85 16.74
CA LYS A 57 -0.58 10.26 18.07
C LYS A 57 -1.97 9.60 18.21
N LYS A 58 -2.95 10.05 17.44
CA LYS A 58 -4.34 9.54 17.45
C LYS A 58 -4.60 8.52 16.34
N SER A 59 -3.61 8.25 15.52
CA SER A 59 -3.70 7.35 14.38
C SER A 59 -3.01 6.04 14.66
N ASP A 60 -3.47 4.97 14.03
CA ASP A 60 -2.91 3.63 14.13
C ASP A 60 -2.30 3.17 12.83
N VAL A 61 -2.82 3.65 11.70
CA VAL A 61 -2.32 3.33 10.36
C VAL A 61 -2.19 4.60 9.53
N LEU A 62 -1.06 4.73 8.82
CA LEU A 62 -0.82 5.74 7.80
C LEU A 62 -0.85 5.07 6.43
N ILE A 63 -1.73 5.54 5.54
CA ILE A 63 -1.86 5.04 4.17
C ILE A 63 -1.31 6.07 3.20
N PHE A 64 -0.33 5.67 2.38
CA PHE A 64 0.11 6.42 1.21
C PHE A 64 -0.64 5.89 0.00
N LEU A 65 -1.64 6.63 -0.44
CA LEU A 65 -2.49 6.27 -1.56
C LEU A 65 -2.04 7.03 -2.81
N CYS A 66 -1.34 6.34 -3.69
CA CYS A 66 -0.85 6.88 -4.95
C CYS A 66 -0.05 8.18 -4.78
N THR A 67 0.78 8.28 -3.73
CA THR A 67 1.74 9.37 -3.56
C THR A 67 2.86 9.28 -4.61
N THR A 68 3.48 10.39 -4.96
CA THR A 68 4.60 10.41 -5.93
C THR A 68 5.66 11.43 -5.56
N LEU A 69 6.94 11.07 -5.75
CA LEU A 69 8.14 11.87 -5.50
C LEU A 69 8.28 12.31 -4.02
N ASP A 70 9.02 13.37 -3.75
CA ASP A 70 9.35 13.80 -2.39
C ASP A 70 8.19 14.63 -1.82
N VAL A 71 7.35 14.02 -0.99
CA VAL A 71 6.15 14.63 -0.37
C VAL A 71 6.35 15.01 1.09
N LEU A 72 7.44 14.55 1.72
CA LEU A 72 7.76 14.85 3.11
C LEU A 72 8.99 15.74 3.22
N ASN A 73 8.97 16.71 4.12
CA ASN A 73 10.18 17.38 4.56
C ASN A 73 10.84 16.62 5.73
N GLU A 74 12.09 16.98 6.09
CA GLU A 74 12.86 16.31 7.15
C GLU A 74 12.11 16.16 8.49
N LYS A 75 11.26 17.13 8.86
CA LYS A 75 10.48 17.07 10.10
C LYS A 75 9.32 16.09 9.99
N GLU A 76 8.74 15.96 8.83
CA GLU A 76 7.65 15.02 8.53
C GLU A 76 8.17 13.60 8.42
N GLU A 77 9.33 13.41 7.79
CA GLU A 77 10.08 12.15 7.80
C GLU A 77 10.36 11.67 9.23
N GLU A 78 10.89 12.56 10.09
CA GLU A 78 11.14 12.23 11.49
C GLU A 78 9.85 11.84 12.24
N ARG A 79 8.76 12.56 12.02
CA ARG A 79 7.45 12.22 12.61
C ARG A 79 6.94 10.87 12.14
N MET A 80 7.02 10.60 10.83
CA MET A 80 6.62 9.32 10.26
C MET A 80 7.49 8.18 10.80
N LYS A 81 8.80 8.38 10.86
CA LYS A 81 9.73 7.40 11.46
C LYS A 81 9.38 7.10 12.91
N ASN A 82 9.16 8.12 13.72
CA ASN A 82 8.74 7.97 15.12
C ASN A 82 7.38 7.26 15.22
N PHE A 83 6.43 7.55 14.33
CA PHE A 83 5.13 6.89 14.28
C PHE A 83 5.29 5.37 14.09
N ILE A 84 6.06 4.95 13.10
CA ILE A 84 6.32 3.52 12.84
C ILE A 84 7.09 2.87 14.00
N GLN A 85 8.12 3.54 14.53
CA GLN A 85 8.91 3.02 15.65
C GLN A 85 8.12 2.86 16.96
N ASN A 86 6.98 3.54 17.07
CA ASN A 86 6.01 3.34 18.17
C ASN A 86 5.00 2.21 17.89
N GLY A 87 5.30 1.30 16.96
CA GLY A 87 4.50 0.11 16.68
C GLY A 87 3.28 0.34 15.79
N LYS A 88 3.22 1.48 15.09
CA LYS A 88 2.10 1.83 14.21
C LYS A 88 2.26 1.22 12.82
N GLY A 89 1.16 1.24 12.03
CA GLY A 89 1.10 0.61 10.73
C GLY A 89 1.29 1.54 9.56
N TYR A 90 1.81 0.98 8.48
CA TYR A 90 1.93 1.63 7.17
C TYR A 90 1.25 0.79 6.10
N VAL A 91 0.55 1.45 5.17
CA VAL A 91 0.00 0.83 3.96
C VAL A 91 0.39 1.68 2.76
N GLY A 92 1.13 1.09 1.83
CA GLY A 92 1.46 1.71 0.54
C GLY A 92 0.58 1.15 -0.57
N ILE A 93 0.04 2.01 -1.43
CA ILE A 93 -0.80 1.62 -2.56
C ILE A 93 -0.22 2.21 -3.83
N HIS A 94 0.02 1.34 -4.80
CA HIS A 94 0.50 1.66 -6.15
C HIS A 94 1.77 2.52 -6.13
N SER A 95 1.70 3.79 -6.53
CA SER A 95 2.86 4.68 -6.59
C SER A 95 3.44 5.11 -5.24
N ALA A 96 3.01 4.51 -4.13
CA ALA A 96 3.73 4.67 -2.87
C ALA A 96 5.20 4.17 -2.96
N THR A 97 5.55 3.31 -3.91
CA THR A 97 6.95 2.95 -4.23
C THR A 97 7.67 3.97 -5.14
N ASP A 98 6.93 4.89 -5.76
CA ASP A 98 7.45 6.04 -6.53
C ASP A 98 7.56 7.30 -5.64
N THR A 99 7.88 7.12 -4.36
CA THR A 99 7.84 8.17 -3.33
C THR A 99 9.12 8.14 -2.52
N GLU A 100 9.61 9.33 -2.06
CA GLU A 100 10.74 9.49 -1.13
C GLU A 100 12.04 8.76 -1.57
N TYR A 101 12.46 8.94 -2.80
CA TYR A 101 13.66 8.29 -3.34
C TYR A 101 14.96 8.67 -2.61
N ASN A 102 14.99 9.87 -2.02
CA ASN A 102 16.16 10.37 -1.31
C ASN A 102 16.20 9.90 0.15
N TRP A 103 15.16 9.24 0.63
CA TRP A 103 15.04 8.76 1.99
C TRP A 103 15.08 7.22 2.09
N GLY A 104 16.28 6.65 2.11
CA GLY A 104 16.48 5.19 2.11
C GLY A 104 15.82 4.43 3.26
N TRP A 105 15.44 5.11 4.35
CA TRP A 105 14.61 4.52 5.41
C TRP A 105 13.20 4.22 4.91
N TYR A 106 12.62 5.12 4.11
CA TYR A 106 11.30 4.91 3.51
C TYR A 106 11.30 3.74 2.51
N GLY A 107 12.34 3.64 1.67
CA GLY A 107 12.49 2.51 0.75
C GLY A 107 12.47 1.15 1.47
N LYS A 108 13.11 1.09 2.66
CA LYS A 108 13.06 -0.12 3.50
C LYS A 108 11.68 -0.35 4.12
N LEU A 109 10.94 0.71 4.47
CA LEU A 109 9.59 0.62 5.00
C LEU A 109 8.59 0.17 3.94
N VAL A 110 8.58 0.80 2.76
CA VAL A 110 7.65 0.44 1.68
C VAL A 110 8.02 -0.89 1.02
N GLY A 111 9.30 -1.25 1.01
CA GLY A 111 9.83 -2.56 0.61
C GLY A 111 10.49 -2.60 -0.78
N ALA A 112 10.31 -1.59 -1.61
CA ALA A 112 10.96 -1.44 -2.91
C ALA A 112 10.83 -0.01 -3.43
N TYR A 113 11.55 0.31 -4.50
CA TYR A 113 11.29 1.50 -5.28
C TYR A 113 10.79 1.16 -6.69
N PHE A 114 9.90 1.97 -7.21
CA PHE A 114 9.48 1.95 -8.61
C PHE A 114 10.68 2.15 -9.55
N LEU A 115 10.75 1.35 -10.60
CA LEU A 115 11.74 1.48 -11.67
C LEU A 115 11.11 2.09 -12.93
N ASP A 116 10.13 1.41 -13.47
CA ASP A 116 9.33 1.78 -14.63
C ASP A 116 8.09 0.88 -14.74
N HIS A 117 7.29 1.07 -15.77
CA HIS A 117 6.13 0.23 -16.07
C HIS A 117 5.90 0.10 -17.59
N PRO A 118 5.37 -1.01 -18.09
CA PRO A 118 4.82 -1.12 -19.43
C PRO A 118 3.45 -0.42 -19.52
N LYS A 119 2.80 -0.51 -20.69
CA LYS A 119 1.40 -0.07 -20.85
C LYS A 119 0.47 -0.87 -19.93
N ILE A 120 -0.67 -0.28 -19.56
CA ILE A 120 -1.77 -0.96 -18.86
C ILE A 120 -2.22 -2.16 -19.69
N GLN A 121 -2.33 -3.32 -19.05
CA GLN A 121 -2.72 -4.58 -19.71
C GLN A 121 -3.16 -5.62 -18.67
N PRO A 122 -3.92 -6.68 -19.08
CA PRO A 122 -4.21 -7.82 -18.22
C PRO A 122 -2.92 -8.57 -17.88
N ALA A 123 -2.85 -9.14 -16.68
CA ALA A 123 -1.84 -10.10 -16.29
C ALA A 123 -2.37 -11.10 -15.26
N THR A 124 -1.71 -12.25 -15.18
CA THR A 124 -1.99 -13.29 -14.19
C THR A 124 -1.22 -13.01 -12.91
N ILE A 125 -1.92 -13.10 -11.79
CA ILE A 125 -1.34 -13.02 -10.45
C ILE A 125 -1.45 -14.37 -9.77
N THR A 126 -0.35 -14.85 -9.20
CA THR A 126 -0.32 -16.03 -8.33
C THR A 126 -0.36 -15.59 -6.86
N THR A 127 -1.28 -16.19 -6.10
CA THR A 127 -1.36 -16.00 -4.65
C THR A 127 -0.35 -16.96 -3.98
N ILE A 128 0.69 -16.39 -3.39
CA ILE A 128 1.81 -17.13 -2.77
C ILE A 128 1.44 -17.55 -1.35
N ASP A 129 1.02 -16.62 -0.49
CA ASP A 129 0.55 -16.94 0.86
C ASP A 129 -0.98 -16.76 0.94
N ARG A 130 -1.69 -17.87 1.16
CA ARG A 130 -3.15 -17.92 1.30
C ARG A 130 -3.61 -17.99 2.76
N ASN A 131 -2.68 -17.89 3.70
CA ASN A 131 -3.01 -17.88 5.14
C ASN A 131 -3.07 -16.45 5.70
N HIS A 132 -2.49 -15.49 4.98
CA HIS A 132 -2.52 -14.10 5.42
C HIS A 132 -3.94 -13.51 5.30
N ILE A 133 -4.33 -12.66 6.26
CA ILE A 133 -5.67 -12.06 6.33
C ILE A 133 -6.07 -11.32 5.05
N SER A 134 -5.12 -10.75 4.31
CA SER A 134 -5.38 -10.02 3.06
C SER A 134 -5.59 -10.91 1.84
N THR A 135 -5.16 -12.17 1.88
CA THR A 135 -5.11 -13.07 0.70
C THR A 135 -5.90 -14.36 0.86
N SER A 136 -6.37 -14.68 2.08
CA SER A 136 -7.07 -15.93 2.38
C SER A 136 -8.34 -16.17 1.56
N HIS A 137 -8.94 -15.12 1.00
CA HIS A 137 -10.13 -15.17 0.14
C HIS A 137 -9.81 -15.38 -1.33
N LEU A 138 -8.54 -15.27 -1.75
CA LEU A 138 -8.15 -15.32 -3.15
C LEU A 138 -8.01 -16.75 -3.66
N ALA A 139 -8.27 -16.96 -4.95
CA ALA A 139 -7.90 -18.17 -5.66
C ALA A 139 -6.36 -18.28 -5.79
N LYS A 140 -5.85 -19.46 -6.16
CA LYS A 140 -4.42 -19.65 -6.38
C LYS A 140 -3.89 -18.71 -7.47
N THR A 141 -4.64 -18.56 -8.55
CA THR A 141 -4.34 -17.66 -9.67
C THR A 141 -5.59 -16.87 -10.05
N TRP A 142 -5.39 -15.64 -10.50
CA TRP A 142 -6.46 -14.79 -11.01
C TRP A 142 -5.91 -13.73 -11.96
N GLU A 143 -6.75 -13.19 -12.80
CA GLU A 143 -6.38 -12.17 -13.79
C GLU A 143 -7.06 -10.86 -13.47
N ILE A 144 -6.33 -9.76 -13.70
CA ILE A 144 -6.84 -8.39 -13.63
C ILE A 144 -6.07 -7.52 -14.61
N GLU A 145 -6.67 -6.44 -15.08
CA GLU A 145 -6.01 -5.41 -15.85
C GLU A 145 -5.63 -4.25 -14.92
N ASP A 146 -4.34 -3.93 -14.86
CA ASP A 146 -3.81 -2.79 -14.12
C ASP A 146 -2.50 -2.29 -14.75
N GLU A 147 -1.81 -1.35 -14.12
CA GLU A 147 -0.47 -0.92 -14.48
C GLU A 147 0.54 -1.70 -13.64
N TRP A 148 1.43 -2.40 -14.33
CA TRP A 148 2.39 -3.32 -13.69
C TRP A 148 3.72 -2.64 -13.47
N TYR A 149 4.05 -2.33 -12.20
CA TYR A 149 5.33 -1.75 -11.83
C TYR A 149 6.44 -2.78 -11.83
N ASN A 150 7.54 -2.44 -12.50
CA ASN A 150 8.83 -3.06 -12.26
C ASN A 150 9.49 -2.37 -11.07
N PHE A 151 10.14 -3.14 -10.22
CA PHE A 151 10.75 -2.66 -8.98
C PHE A 151 12.28 -2.75 -9.02
N LYS A 152 12.92 -1.80 -8.32
CA LYS A 152 14.33 -1.84 -7.96
C LYS A 152 14.47 -1.80 -6.42
N ASP A 153 15.65 -2.17 -5.93
CA ASP A 153 16.01 -2.14 -4.52
C ASP A 153 15.00 -2.90 -3.62
N LEU A 154 14.51 -4.04 -4.14
CA LEU A 154 13.57 -4.89 -3.43
C LEU A 154 14.17 -5.36 -2.11
N ASN A 155 13.50 -5.06 -0.99
CA ASN A 155 13.94 -5.44 0.34
C ASN A 155 13.83 -6.97 0.52
N PRO A 156 14.94 -7.68 0.78
CA PRO A 156 14.92 -9.14 0.92
C PRO A 156 14.15 -9.65 2.15
N SER A 157 13.74 -8.75 3.03
CA SER A 157 12.99 -9.09 4.26
C SER A 157 11.46 -9.00 4.08
N ILE A 158 10.95 -8.72 2.89
CA ILE A 158 9.51 -8.75 2.63
C ILE A 158 8.98 -10.19 2.64
N ASN A 159 7.74 -10.34 3.06
CA ASN A 159 6.98 -11.57 2.90
C ASN A 159 6.03 -11.38 1.71
N GLU A 160 6.30 -12.09 0.65
CA GLU A 160 5.52 -12.02 -0.57
C GLU A 160 4.11 -12.61 -0.35
N LEU A 161 3.10 -11.89 -0.83
CA LEU A 161 1.71 -12.32 -0.83
C LEU A 161 1.19 -12.67 -2.21
N LEU A 162 1.52 -11.83 -3.19
CA LEU A 162 1.12 -11.99 -4.58
C LEU A 162 2.33 -11.83 -5.49
N ASN A 163 2.51 -12.77 -6.41
CA ASN A 163 3.51 -12.72 -7.50
C ASN A 163 2.82 -12.38 -8.82
N LEU A 164 3.43 -11.51 -9.60
CA LEU A 164 3.00 -11.18 -10.96
C LEU A 164 3.71 -12.11 -11.95
N GLU A 165 2.94 -12.85 -12.75
CA GLU A 165 3.48 -13.80 -13.73
C GLU A 165 3.92 -13.04 -14.99
N GLU A 166 5.24 -12.83 -15.15
CA GLU A 166 5.77 -12.03 -16.28
C GLU A 166 5.54 -12.67 -17.66
N ASP A 167 5.38 -13.98 -17.73
CA ASP A 167 5.01 -14.68 -18.96
C ASP A 167 3.58 -14.38 -19.45
N SER A 168 2.75 -13.75 -18.61
CA SER A 168 1.35 -13.43 -18.89
C SER A 168 1.13 -12.05 -19.50
N TYR A 169 2.18 -11.21 -19.54
CA TYR A 169 2.09 -9.83 -20.05
C TYR A 169 3.43 -9.35 -20.65
N ASP A 170 3.43 -8.22 -21.34
CA ASP A 170 4.62 -7.67 -21.97
C ASP A 170 5.29 -6.61 -21.08
N GLY A 171 6.62 -6.67 -20.93
CA GLY A 171 7.45 -5.60 -20.36
C GLY A 171 7.84 -5.78 -18.89
N GLY A 172 7.70 -6.98 -18.34
CA GLY A 172 8.26 -7.35 -17.03
C GLY A 172 9.78 -7.30 -17.00
N LYS A 173 10.38 -6.95 -15.85
CA LYS A 173 11.83 -6.80 -15.65
C LYS A 173 12.33 -7.37 -14.32
N ASN A 174 11.47 -7.97 -13.53
CA ASN A 174 11.83 -8.60 -12.25
C ASN A 174 12.03 -10.12 -12.38
N GLY A 175 11.57 -10.74 -13.50
CA GLY A 175 11.69 -12.16 -13.76
C GLY A 175 10.69 -13.02 -12.97
N GLU A 176 11.07 -14.26 -12.65
CA GLU A 176 10.20 -15.19 -11.93
C GLU A 176 9.80 -14.71 -10.53
N TYR A 177 10.64 -13.91 -9.89
CA TYR A 177 10.36 -13.28 -8.59
C TYR A 177 9.95 -11.84 -8.78
N HIS A 178 8.66 -11.65 -8.99
CA HIS A 178 8.05 -10.33 -9.17
C HIS A 178 6.92 -10.10 -8.15
N PRO A 179 7.24 -9.93 -6.85
CA PRO A 179 6.23 -9.63 -5.87
C PRO A 179 5.51 -8.33 -6.21
N ILE A 180 4.16 -8.39 -6.29
CA ILE A 180 3.33 -7.21 -6.55
C ILE A 180 2.54 -6.79 -5.31
N THR A 181 2.50 -7.64 -4.29
CA THR A 181 1.93 -7.33 -2.96
C THR A 181 2.72 -8.08 -1.91
N TRP A 182 3.07 -7.38 -0.82
CA TRP A 182 3.85 -7.92 0.28
C TRP A 182 3.55 -7.26 1.62
N TYR A 183 4.06 -7.87 2.67
CA TYR A 183 4.06 -7.31 4.02
C TYR A 183 5.38 -7.61 4.73
N HIS A 184 5.70 -6.86 5.75
CA HIS A 184 6.81 -7.14 6.66
C HIS A 184 6.71 -6.28 7.93
N GLU A 185 7.47 -6.67 8.95
CA GLU A 185 7.72 -5.82 10.11
C GLU A 185 8.96 -4.97 9.86
N PHE A 186 8.88 -3.69 10.20
CA PHE A 186 9.99 -2.77 10.02
C PHE A 186 10.01 -1.69 11.10
N GLY A 187 11.16 -1.49 11.74
CA GLY A 187 11.36 -0.42 12.70
C GLY A 187 10.48 -0.47 13.96
N GLY A 188 9.84 -1.61 14.24
CA GLY A 188 8.89 -1.78 15.33
C GLY A 188 7.42 -1.71 14.91
N GLY A 189 7.13 -1.29 13.67
CA GLY A 189 5.79 -1.24 13.09
C GLY A 189 5.55 -2.33 12.04
N ARG A 190 4.39 -2.25 11.37
CA ARG A 190 3.98 -3.17 10.31
C ARG A 190 3.79 -2.43 9.00
N SER A 191 4.32 -3.00 7.92
CA SER A 191 4.20 -2.47 6.57
C SER A 191 3.45 -3.45 5.68
N PHE A 192 2.50 -2.95 4.92
CA PHE A 192 1.81 -3.65 3.84
C PHE A 192 1.90 -2.80 2.57
N TYR A 193 2.17 -3.43 1.44
CA TYR A 193 2.19 -2.76 0.15
C TYR A 193 1.45 -3.57 -0.90
N THR A 194 0.78 -2.89 -1.81
CA THR A 194 0.25 -3.46 -3.06
C THR A 194 0.55 -2.55 -4.25
N GLY A 195 1.13 -3.10 -5.31
CA GLY A 195 1.37 -2.43 -6.58
C GLY A 195 0.10 -2.25 -7.43
N LEU A 196 -0.96 -2.98 -7.11
CA LEU A 196 -2.29 -2.80 -7.70
C LEU A 196 -2.89 -1.44 -7.31
N GLY A 197 -3.80 -0.93 -8.14
CA GLY A 197 -4.58 0.26 -7.79
C GLY A 197 -4.25 1.51 -8.61
N HIS A 198 -3.65 1.36 -9.81
CA HIS A 198 -3.55 2.45 -10.78
C HIS A 198 -4.91 2.86 -11.33
N ARG A 199 -5.74 1.86 -11.64
CA ARG A 199 -7.03 2.09 -12.26
C ARG A 199 -8.13 2.31 -11.21
N GLY A 200 -9.05 3.23 -11.50
CA GLY A 200 -10.24 3.42 -10.66
C GLY A 200 -11.11 2.15 -10.56
N GLU A 201 -11.15 1.35 -11.62
CA GLU A 201 -11.91 0.10 -11.70
C GLU A 201 -11.40 -0.95 -10.70
N THR A 202 -10.09 -0.98 -10.41
CA THR A 202 -9.47 -1.90 -9.45
C THR A 202 -10.12 -1.77 -8.06
N TYR A 203 -10.54 -0.56 -7.66
CA TYR A 203 -11.21 -0.30 -6.38
C TYR A 203 -12.66 -0.80 -6.32
N HIS A 204 -13.20 -1.35 -7.41
CA HIS A 204 -14.51 -2.00 -7.49
C HIS A 204 -14.41 -3.54 -7.59
N ASP A 205 -13.20 -4.09 -7.73
CA ASP A 205 -12.98 -5.53 -7.74
C ASP A 205 -13.04 -6.09 -6.31
N GLU A 206 -13.95 -7.02 -6.06
CA GLU A 206 -14.16 -7.62 -4.74
C GLU A 206 -12.91 -8.29 -4.17
N ARG A 207 -12.01 -8.79 -5.03
CA ARG A 207 -10.73 -9.40 -4.64
C ARG A 207 -9.79 -8.33 -4.08
N PHE A 208 -9.67 -7.20 -4.80
CA PHE A 208 -8.86 -6.06 -4.35
C PHE A 208 -9.43 -5.38 -3.11
N ILE A 209 -10.76 -5.22 -3.02
CA ILE A 209 -11.44 -4.65 -1.85
C ILE A 209 -11.07 -5.44 -0.57
N LYS A 210 -11.15 -6.77 -0.63
CA LYS A 210 -10.81 -7.64 0.51
C LYS A 210 -9.30 -7.70 0.77
N LEU A 211 -8.47 -7.67 -0.28
CA LEU A 211 -7.02 -7.57 -0.18
C LEU A 211 -6.62 -6.32 0.60
N LEU A 212 -7.15 -5.18 0.21
CA LEU A 212 -6.84 -3.88 0.84
C LEU A 212 -7.36 -3.82 2.28
N LEU A 213 -8.56 -4.30 2.54
CA LEU A 213 -9.09 -4.39 3.91
C LEU A 213 -8.17 -5.24 4.80
N GLY A 214 -7.77 -6.41 4.33
CA GLY A 214 -6.87 -7.29 5.07
C GLY A 214 -5.51 -6.65 5.33
N GLY A 215 -4.95 -5.92 4.35
CA GLY A 215 -3.72 -5.14 4.52
C GLY A 215 -3.83 -4.04 5.58
N ILE A 216 -4.94 -3.30 5.60
CA ILE A 216 -5.22 -2.28 6.61
C ILE A 216 -5.36 -2.92 8.01
N LEU A 217 -6.08 -4.04 8.13
CA LEU A 217 -6.25 -4.76 9.39
C LEU A 217 -4.91 -5.31 9.90
N TYR A 218 -4.08 -5.90 9.04
CA TYR A 218 -2.73 -6.35 9.38
C TYR A 218 -1.88 -5.19 9.91
N ALA A 219 -1.86 -4.07 9.19
CA ALA A 219 -1.09 -2.88 9.58
C ALA A 219 -1.57 -2.33 10.94
N ALA A 220 -2.87 -2.39 11.23
CA ALA A 220 -3.44 -2.00 12.52
C ALA A 220 -3.15 -2.98 13.67
N GLY A 221 -2.65 -4.18 13.38
CA GLY A 221 -2.38 -5.21 14.39
C GLY A 221 -3.60 -6.03 14.82
N ASN A 222 -4.60 -6.13 13.94
CA ASN A 222 -5.85 -6.87 14.15
C ASN A 222 -5.85 -8.23 13.43
#